data_ad47b72872890f0c96d7fba5b4ddaa07
#
_entry.id   ad47b72872890f0c96d7fba5b4ddaa07
#
_cell.length_a   1.000
_cell.length_b   1.000
_cell.length_c   1.000
_cell.angle_alpha   90.00
_cell.angle_beta   90.00
_cell.angle_gamma   90.00
#
_symmetry.space_group_name_H-M   'P 1'
#
loop_
_entity.id
_entity.type
_entity.pdbx_description
1 polymer ?
#
loop_
_entity_poly.entity_id
_entity_poly.type
_entity_poly.pdbx_seq_one_letter_code
_entity_poly.pdbx_strand_id
1 'polypeptide(L)'
;MADSRIGLVVKEGAAKPSINTDAELKAVLSQAKSVAYSDSASGVYVEKELFKKLGMPAKGTMIERVPVGEQVAKGDYEVGLQQVAELLPVKGVTFVGKIPEDVQSVTRFAAGIPVNAKHPEQAKALLQFMASPEAQPEVQSTGLDSVSR
;
A
#
# COMPACT_ATOMS: atom_id res chain seq x y z
N MET A 1 15.09 5.11 2.86
CA MET A 1 15.37 3.72 2.42
C MET A 1 14.42 3.29 1.32
N ALA A 2 13.14 3.41 1.52
CA ALA A 2 12.14 3.05 0.52
C ALA A 2 10.85 3.82 0.76
N ASP A 3 10.08 4.03 -0.30
CA ASP A 3 8.76 4.64 -0.22
C ASP A 3 7.69 3.56 -0.39
N SER A 4 6.67 3.60 0.46
CA SER A 4 5.54 2.70 0.42
C SER A 4 4.30 3.47 -0.02
N ARG A 5 3.60 2.94 -1.03
CA ARG A 5 2.39 3.53 -1.59
C ARG A 5 1.19 2.62 -1.38
N ILE A 6 0.02 3.21 -1.42
CA ILE A 6 -1.25 2.48 -1.33
C ILE A 6 -1.64 1.98 -2.71
N GLY A 7 -2.05 0.72 -2.76
CA GLY A 7 -2.57 0.07 -3.95
C GLY A 7 -3.98 -0.46 -3.74
N LEU A 8 -4.54 -1.00 -4.81
CA LEU A 8 -5.89 -1.55 -4.84
C LEU A 8 -5.87 -2.96 -5.42
N VAL A 9 -6.61 -3.85 -4.79
CA VAL A 9 -6.84 -5.21 -5.27
C VAL A 9 -8.32 -5.48 -5.44
N VAL A 10 -8.61 -6.40 -6.36
CA VAL A 10 -9.92 -7.04 -6.50
C VAL A 10 -9.73 -8.55 -6.37
N LYS A 11 -10.82 -9.28 -6.19
CA LYS A 11 -10.75 -10.74 -6.16
C LYS A 11 -10.24 -11.27 -7.51
N GLU A 12 -9.42 -12.32 -7.46
CA GLU A 12 -8.96 -13.01 -8.66
C GLU A 12 -10.15 -13.47 -9.52
N GLY A 13 -10.08 -13.21 -10.82
CA GLY A 13 -11.16 -13.49 -11.76
C GLY A 13 -12.19 -12.38 -11.91
N ALA A 14 -12.21 -11.39 -11.03
CA ALA A 14 -13.03 -10.21 -11.22
C ALA A 14 -12.44 -9.29 -12.30
N ALA A 15 -13.29 -8.48 -12.94
CA ALA A 15 -12.82 -7.52 -13.91
C ALA A 15 -11.87 -6.52 -13.26
N LYS A 16 -10.72 -6.30 -13.91
CA LYS A 16 -9.70 -5.36 -13.44
C LYS A 16 -10.09 -3.93 -13.83
N PRO A 17 -10.49 -3.07 -12.88
CA PRO A 17 -10.87 -1.70 -13.20
C PRO A 17 -9.66 -0.84 -13.53
N SER A 18 -9.89 0.29 -14.19
CA SER A 18 -8.87 1.32 -14.38
C SER A 18 -8.93 2.31 -13.21
N ILE A 19 -7.77 2.64 -12.64
CA ILE A 19 -7.64 3.58 -11.53
C ILE A 19 -6.49 4.59 -11.78
N ASN A 20 -6.24 4.93 -13.04
CA ASN A 20 -5.12 5.80 -13.41
C ASN A 20 -5.36 7.27 -13.09
N THR A 21 -6.61 7.66 -12.92
CA THR A 21 -7.01 9.03 -12.56
C THR A 21 -7.88 9.04 -11.30
N ASP A 22 -7.97 10.20 -10.66
CA ASP A 22 -8.82 10.37 -9.48
C ASP A 22 -10.29 10.07 -9.80
N ALA A 23 -10.76 10.48 -10.98
CA ALA A 23 -12.12 10.22 -11.44
C ALA A 23 -12.38 8.72 -11.61
N GLU A 24 -11.43 7.98 -12.18
CA GLU A 24 -11.53 6.54 -12.33
C GLU A 24 -11.56 5.84 -10.97
N LEU A 25 -10.66 6.22 -10.06
CA LEU A 25 -10.64 5.66 -8.70
C LEU A 25 -11.96 5.95 -7.96
N LYS A 26 -12.45 7.19 -8.06
CA LYS A 26 -13.74 7.57 -7.48
C LYS A 26 -14.88 6.70 -8.02
N ALA A 27 -14.91 6.47 -9.34
CA ALA A 27 -15.92 5.62 -9.97
C ALA A 27 -15.87 4.19 -9.43
N VAL A 28 -14.67 3.61 -9.33
CA VAL A 28 -14.49 2.25 -8.81
C VAL A 28 -14.98 2.14 -7.37
N LEU A 29 -14.58 3.07 -6.51
CA LEU A 29 -14.99 3.06 -5.10
C LEU A 29 -16.49 3.33 -4.93
N SER A 30 -17.07 4.19 -5.78
CA SER A 30 -18.50 4.50 -5.73
C SER A 30 -19.36 3.31 -6.13
N GLN A 31 -18.92 2.56 -7.16
CA GLN A 31 -19.65 1.41 -7.71
C GLN A 31 -19.46 0.14 -6.89
N ALA A 32 -18.36 0.03 -6.15
CA ALA A 32 -18.07 -1.16 -5.34
C ALA A 32 -19.13 -1.33 -4.25
N LYS A 33 -19.63 -2.55 -4.10
CA LYS A 33 -20.61 -2.89 -3.06
C LYS A 33 -19.97 -2.87 -1.68
N SER A 34 -18.68 -3.24 -1.61
CA SER A 34 -17.94 -3.27 -0.35
C SER A 34 -16.47 -2.91 -0.61
N VAL A 35 -15.91 -2.14 0.30
CA VAL A 35 -14.51 -1.69 0.27
C VAL A 35 -13.89 -2.02 1.62
N ALA A 36 -12.72 -2.63 1.60
CA ALA A 36 -11.96 -2.93 2.80
C ALA A 36 -10.66 -2.13 2.82
N TYR A 37 -10.26 -1.68 3.99
CA TYR A 37 -8.96 -1.06 4.22
C TYR A 37 -8.43 -1.47 5.60
N SER A 38 -7.12 -1.31 5.81
CA SER A 38 -6.47 -1.80 7.02
C SER A 38 -6.70 -0.89 8.23
N ASP A 39 -6.40 -1.40 9.42
CA ASP A 39 -6.34 -0.62 10.65
C ASP A 39 -4.98 0.06 10.87
N SER A 40 -4.08 -0.04 9.88
CA SER A 40 -2.77 0.62 9.90
C SER A 40 -2.86 2.05 9.34
N ALA A 41 -1.71 2.72 9.22
CA ALA A 41 -1.63 4.10 8.72
C ALA A 41 -2.33 4.30 7.37
N SER A 42 -2.23 3.32 6.46
CA SER A 42 -2.90 3.40 5.15
C SER A 42 -4.41 3.40 5.27
N GLY A 43 -4.95 2.56 6.14
CA GLY A 43 -6.40 2.50 6.36
C GLY A 43 -6.96 3.75 7.03
N VAL A 44 -6.23 4.29 7.98
CA VAL A 44 -6.61 5.56 8.62
C VAL A 44 -6.61 6.69 7.59
N TYR A 45 -5.62 6.72 6.70
CA TYR A 45 -5.60 7.68 5.60
C TYR A 45 -6.81 7.52 4.67
N VAL A 46 -7.11 6.28 4.27
CA VAL A 46 -8.28 5.99 3.41
C VAL A 46 -9.56 6.51 4.06
N GLU A 47 -9.76 6.17 5.31
CA GLU A 47 -10.98 6.55 6.03
C GLU A 47 -11.13 8.07 6.21
N LYS A 48 -10.05 8.75 6.60
CA LYS A 48 -10.10 10.16 7.00
C LYS A 48 -9.80 11.15 5.89
N GLU A 49 -8.98 10.75 4.90
CA GLU A 49 -8.45 11.68 3.90
C GLU A 49 -8.85 11.34 2.46
N LEU A 50 -8.71 10.07 2.06
CA LEU A 50 -8.88 9.68 0.66
C LEU A 50 -10.28 10.02 0.13
N PHE A 51 -11.31 9.63 0.85
CA PHE A 51 -12.69 9.89 0.40
C PHE A 51 -12.97 11.39 0.31
N LYS A 52 -12.43 12.18 1.21
CA LYS A 52 -12.55 13.64 1.16
C LYS A 52 -11.88 14.21 -0.08
N LYS A 53 -10.66 13.76 -0.38
CA LYS A 53 -9.91 14.21 -1.57
C LYS A 53 -10.63 13.85 -2.87
N LEU A 54 -11.32 12.72 -2.88
CA LEU A 54 -12.14 12.31 -4.03
C LEU A 54 -13.50 12.98 -4.08
N GLY A 55 -13.85 13.77 -3.08
CA GLY A 55 -15.15 14.45 -3.02
C GLY A 55 -16.32 13.48 -2.92
N MET A 56 -16.19 12.42 -2.15
CA MET A 56 -17.23 11.41 -1.96
C MET A 56 -17.41 11.08 -0.48
N PRO A 57 -18.58 10.57 -0.07
CA PRO A 57 -18.77 10.09 1.29
C PRO A 57 -17.83 8.93 1.61
N ALA A 58 -17.35 8.87 2.84
CA ALA A 58 -16.56 7.74 3.30
C ALA A 58 -17.43 6.48 3.27
N LYS A 59 -16.83 5.40 2.78
CA LYS A 59 -17.47 4.09 2.76
C LYS A 59 -16.44 3.00 2.97
N GLY A 60 -16.88 1.84 3.37
CA GLY A 60 -16.00 0.69 3.56
C GLY A 60 -15.87 0.29 5.02
N THR A 61 -15.08 -0.75 5.22
CA THR A 61 -14.89 -1.36 6.54
C THR A 61 -13.39 -1.45 6.83
N MET A 62 -13.03 -1.00 8.01
CA MET A 62 -11.67 -1.17 8.53
C MET A 62 -11.49 -2.61 9.00
N ILE A 63 -10.49 -3.29 8.43
CA ILE A 63 -10.16 -4.67 8.78
C ILE A 63 -9.09 -4.66 9.85
N GLU A 64 -9.41 -5.24 10.99
CA GLU A 64 -8.49 -5.28 12.13
C GLU A 64 -7.65 -6.55 12.12
N ARG A 65 -6.35 -6.38 12.27
CA ARG A 65 -5.37 -7.45 12.59
C ARG A 65 -5.21 -8.57 11.55
N VAL A 66 -5.83 -8.47 10.39
CA VAL A 66 -5.64 -9.44 9.31
C VAL A 66 -5.34 -8.70 8.01
N PRO A 67 -4.62 -9.33 7.07
CA PRO A 67 -4.36 -8.72 5.78
C PRO A 67 -5.65 -8.44 5.01
N VAL A 68 -5.78 -7.23 4.48
CA VAL A 68 -6.94 -6.81 3.68
C VAL A 68 -7.13 -7.72 2.47
N GLY A 69 -6.03 -8.06 1.78
CA GLY A 69 -6.07 -8.91 0.60
C GLY A 69 -6.70 -10.27 0.85
N GLU A 70 -6.48 -10.86 2.02
CA GLU A 70 -7.08 -12.15 2.37
C GLU A 70 -8.61 -12.08 2.43
N GLN A 71 -9.15 -10.99 2.93
CA GLN A 71 -10.61 -10.80 3.01
C GLN A 71 -11.21 -10.61 1.61
N VAL A 72 -10.48 -9.93 0.73
CA VAL A 72 -10.90 -9.79 -0.67
C VAL A 72 -10.81 -11.13 -1.40
N ALA A 73 -9.76 -11.91 -1.15
CA ALA A 73 -9.59 -13.24 -1.75
C ALA A 73 -10.74 -14.19 -1.37
N LYS A 74 -11.22 -14.11 -0.13
CA LYS A 74 -12.38 -14.90 0.34
C LYS A 74 -13.69 -14.46 -0.27
N GLY A 75 -13.74 -13.27 -0.88
CA GLY A 75 -14.97 -12.70 -1.44
C GLY A 75 -15.81 -11.91 -0.45
N ASP A 76 -15.32 -11.65 0.75
CA ASP A 76 -16.03 -10.87 1.77
C ASP A 76 -16.14 -9.39 1.40
N TYR A 77 -15.16 -8.91 0.62
CA TYR A 77 -15.12 -7.55 0.12
C TYR A 77 -14.75 -7.53 -1.36
N GLU A 78 -15.36 -6.61 -2.11
CA GLU A 78 -15.17 -6.50 -3.55
C GLU A 78 -13.83 -5.83 -3.90
N VAL A 79 -13.44 -4.82 -3.12
CA VAL A 79 -12.24 -4.00 -3.32
C VAL A 79 -11.48 -3.89 -2.01
N GLY A 80 -10.15 -3.98 -2.09
CA GLY A 80 -9.26 -3.78 -0.95
C GLY A 80 -8.20 -2.73 -1.22
N LEU A 81 -7.92 -1.92 -0.21
CA LEU A 81 -6.89 -0.87 -0.22
C LEU A 81 -5.91 -1.12 0.92
N GLN A 82 -4.64 -1.20 0.61
CA GLN A 82 -3.56 -1.36 1.58
C GLN A 82 -2.23 -0.99 0.93
N GLN A 83 -1.15 -0.98 1.70
CA GLN A 83 0.20 -0.81 1.15
C GLN A 83 0.47 -1.87 0.08
N VAL A 84 1.10 -1.47 -1.03
CA VAL A 84 1.40 -2.37 -2.14
C VAL A 84 2.15 -3.61 -1.67
N ALA A 85 3.15 -3.45 -0.81
CA ALA A 85 3.96 -4.56 -0.31
C ALA A 85 3.16 -5.58 0.52
N GLU A 86 2.04 -5.16 1.10
CA GLU A 86 1.14 -6.05 1.84
C GLU A 86 0.16 -6.78 0.91
N LEU A 87 -0.14 -6.20 -0.26
CA LEU A 87 -1.09 -6.76 -1.21
C LEU A 87 -0.46 -7.78 -2.17
N LEU A 88 0.78 -7.52 -2.61
CA LEU A 88 1.44 -8.36 -3.63
C LEU A 88 1.61 -9.82 -3.22
N PRO A 89 1.96 -10.16 -1.96
CA PRO A 89 2.14 -11.55 -1.57
C PRO A 89 0.84 -12.35 -1.46
N VAL A 90 -0.32 -11.69 -1.42
CA VAL A 90 -1.60 -12.37 -1.18
C VAL A 90 -2.04 -13.11 -2.43
N LYS A 91 -2.36 -14.41 -2.26
CA LYS A 91 -2.91 -15.24 -3.33
C LYS A 91 -4.43 -15.08 -3.37
N GLY A 92 -5.01 -15.21 -4.57
CA GLY A 92 -6.46 -15.12 -4.75
C GLY A 92 -6.98 -13.72 -5.00
N VAL A 93 -6.08 -12.74 -5.14
CA VAL A 93 -6.43 -11.37 -5.54
C VAL A 93 -5.67 -10.96 -6.80
N THR A 94 -6.25 -10.02 -7.53
CA THR A 94 -5.59 -9.35 -8.66
C THR A 94 -5.17 -7.97 -8.21
N PHE A 95 -3.88 -7.69 -8.28
CA PHE A 95 -3.35 -6.35 -8.02
C PHE A 95 -3.68 -5.45 -9.19
N VAL A 96 -4.50 -4.43 -8.94
CA VAL A 96 -4.96 -3.49 -9.97
C VAL A 96 -3.91 -2.42 -10.26
N GLY A 97 -3.31 -1.87 -9.22
CA GLY A 97 -2.30 -0.84 -9.33
C GLY A 97 -2.24 0.03 -8.09
N LYS A 98 -1.33 0.99 -8.13
CA LYS A 98 -1.25 2.05 -7.11
C LYS A 98 -2.38 3.05 -7.36
N ILE A 99 -2.91 3.63 -6.29
CA ILE A 99 -3.87 4.74 -6.46
C ILE A 99 -3.15 5.96 -7.04
N PRO A 100 -3.87 6.90 -7.68
CA PRO A 100 -3.24 8.06 -8.30
C PRO A 100 -2.41 8.90 -7.33
N GLU A 101 -1.30 9.46 -7.80
CA GLU A 101 -0.39 10.26 -6.97
C GLU A 101 -1.07 11.48 -6.33
N ASP A 102 -2.03 12.09 -7.00
CA ASP A 102 -2.76 13.26 -6.48
C ASP A 102 -3.49 12.96 -5.16
N VAL A 103 -3.88 11.72 -4.96
CA VAL A 103 -4.60 11.27 -3.77
C VAL A 103 -3.83 10.20 -2.99
N GLN A 104 -2.56 9.99 -3.32
CA GLN A 104 -1.70 9.00 -2.69
C GLN A 104 -1.23 9.46 -1.31
N SER A 105 -0.95 8.51 -0.44
CA SER A 105 -0.21 8.72 0.80
C SER A 105 1.08 7.92 0.73
N VAL A 106 2.20 8.61 0.66
CA VAL A 106 3.52 7.96 0.61
C VAL A 106 4.07 7.87 2.01
N THR A 107 4.38 6.65 2.44
CA THR A 107 5.08 6.41 3.70
C THR A 107 6.55 6.17 3.40
N ARG A 108 7.43 7.04 3.88
CA ARG A 108 8.87 6.89 3.69
C ARG A 108 9.48 6.15 4.86
N PHE A 109 10.10 5.01 4.57
CA PHE A 109 10.84 4.24 5.55
C PHE A 109 12.23 4.81 5.74
N ALA A 110 12.60 4.99 7.00
CA ALA A 110 13.91 5.45 7.40
C ALA A 110 14.44 4.55 8.51
N ALA A 111 15.74 4.58 8.70
CA ALA A 111 16.40 3.83 9.75
C ALA A 111 17.45 4.71 10.43
N GLY A 112 17.70 4.42 11.70
CA GLY A 112 18.70 5.13 12.49
C GLY A 112 19.47 4.16 13.36
N ILE A 113 20.61 4.63 13.87
CA ILE A 113 21.47 3.85 14.77
C ILE A 113 21.37 4.50 16.15
N PRO A 114 20.98 3.74 17.18
CA PRO A 114 20.93 4.28 18.54
C PRO A 114 22.34 4.71 19.01
N VAL A 115 22.40 5.75 19.83
CA VAL A 115 23.68 6.27 20.34
C VAL A 115 24.46 5.23 21.15
N ASN A 116 23.75 4.26 21.75
CA ASN A 116 24.35 3.19 22.56
C ASN A 116 24.40 1.85 21.83
N ALA A 117 24.36 1.85 20.49
CA ALA A 117 24.46 0.61 19.71
C ALA A 117 25.77 -0.11 20.01
N LYS A 118 25.72 -1.44 20.13
CA LYS A 118 26.90 -2.27 20.42
C LYS A 118 27.84 -2.39 19.20
N HIS A 119 27.29 -2.32 18.01
CA HIS A 119 28.03 -2.49 16.74
C HIS A 119 27.67 -1.39 15.75
N PRO A 120 28.00 -0.11 16.06
CA PRO A 120 27.55 1.02 15.22
C PRO A 120 28.13 1.01 13.83
N GLU A 121 29.38 0.54 13.65
CA GLU A 121 30.01 0.49 12.32
C GLU A 121 29.36 -0.55 11.42
N GLN A 122 29.05 -1.73 11.96
CA GLN A 122 28.35 -2.78 11.22
C GLN A 122 26.91 -2.35 10.87
N ALA A 123 26.23 -1.69 11.82
CA ALA A 123 24.90 -1.14 11.56
C ALA A 123 24.93 -0.10 10.45
N LYS A 124 25.89 0.79 10.45
CA LYS A 124 26.09 1.80 9.40
C LYS A 124 26.30 1.15 8.04
N ALA A 125 27.16 0.14 7.98
CA ALA A 125 27.44 -0.60 6.75
C ALA A 125 26.20 -1.28 6.20
N LEU A 126 25.38 -1.90 7.06
CA LEU A 126 24.11 -2.52 6.67
C LEU A 126 23.14 -1.49 6.11
N LEU A 127 22.95 -0.36 6.80
CA LEU A 127 22.04 0.69 6.35
C LEU A 127 22.48 1.30 5.02
N GLN A 128 23.78 1.49 4.83
CA GLN A 128 24.32 1.98 3.55
C GLN A 128 24.06 0.99 2.42
N PHE A 129 24.20 -0.31 2.67
CA PHE A 129 23.89 -1.35 1.69
C PHE A 129 22.39 -1.34 1.35
N MET A 130 21.51 -1.30 2.37
CA MET A 130 20.07 -1.29 2.17
C MET A 130 19.58 -0.08 1.36
N ALA A 131 20.29 1.05 1.45
CA ALA A 131 19.98 2.26 0.69
C ALA A 131 20.76 2.35 -0.63
N SER A 132 21.64 1.40 -0.93
CA SER A 132 22.47 1.42 -2.13
C SER A 132 21.69 1.07 -3.39
N PRO A 133 22.19 1.45 -4.59
CA PRO A 133 21.60 1.01 -5.85
C PRO A 133 21.59 -0.51 -6.02
N GLU A 134 22.54 -1.21 -5.42
CA GLU A 134 22.64 -2.68 -5.51
C GLU A 134 21.45 -3.39 -4.84
N ALA A 135 20.92 -2.81 -3.77
CA ALA A 135 19.78 -3.38 -3.04
C ALA A 135 18.42 -3.01 -3.66
N GLN A 136 18.35 -2.04 -4.56
CA GLN A 136 17.06 -1.52 -5.07
C GLN A 136 16.23 -2.54 -5.85
N PRO A 137 16.79 -3.47 -6.63
CA PRO A 137 15.97 -4.51 -7.26
C PRO A 137 15.18 -5.34 -6.24
N GLU A 138 15.79 -5.65 -5.10
CA GLU A 138 15.12 -6.38 -4.01
C GLU A 138 14.02 -5.52 -3.36
N VAL A 139 14.31 -4.24 -3.12
CA VAL A 139 13.32 -3.30 -2.60
C VAL A 139 12.11 -3.26 -3.51
N GLN A 140 12.32 -3.09 -4.82
CA GLN A 140 11.24 -2.98 -5.80
C GLN A 140 10.46 -4.29 -5.92
N SER A 141 11.11 -5.44 -5.79
CA SER A 141 10.45 -6.74 -5.88
C SER A 141 9.41 -6.96 -4.77
N THR A 142 9.54 -6.28 -3.65
CA THR A 142 8.58 -6.36 -2.54
C THR A 142 7.38 -5.43 -2.71
N GLY A 143 7.36 -4.60 -3.75
CA GLY A 143 6.30 -3.61 -3.95
C GLY A 143 6.59 -2.23 -3.36
N LEU A 144 7.77 -2.05 -2.77
CA LEU A 144 8.25 -0.74 -2.31
C LEU A 144 8.89 0.02 -3.48
N ASP A 145 8.87 1.34 -3.40
CA ASP A 145 9.50 2.18 -4.41
C ASP A 145 10.92 2.57 -3.97
N SER A 146 11.83 2.57 -4.93
CA SER A 146 13.21 2.96 -4.70
C SER A 146 13.31 4.46 -4.44
N VAL A 147 14.14 4.82 -3.46
CA VAL A 147 14.55 6.20 -3.18
C VAL A 147 16.07 6.34 -3.22
N SER A 148 16.74 5.36 -3.81
CA SER A 148 18.20 5.41 -4.01
C SER A 148 18.57 6.56 -4.93
N ARG A 149 19.67 7.21 -4.60
CA ARG A 149 20.21 8.34 -5.36
C ARG A 149 21.47 7.92 -6.09
#